data_f8222cdd342769146fec5edc46febe56
#
_entry.id   f8222cdd342769146fec5edc46febe56
#
_cell.length_a   1.000
_cell.length_b   1.000
_cell.length_c   1.000
_cell.angle_alpha   90.00
_cell.angle_beta   90.00
_cell.angle_gamma   90.00
#
_symmetry.space_group_name_H-M   'P 1'
#
loop_
_entity.id
_entity.type
_entity.pdbx_description
1 polymer ?
#
loop_
_entity_poly.entity_id
_entity_poly.type
_entity_poly.pdbx_seq_one_letter_code
_entity_poly.pdbx_strand_id
1 'polypeptide(L)'
;EIMPSLVGSEMCIRDRVMRVAQVVGGYSLGGADLLRRAMGKKNVEEMKRQRAVFIKGAGERGVKESVATEIFDLMEKFAGYGFNKSHAAAYSYVAYQTAYLKVHHTAAFFAANLCMVMDDADKMKALIDDARANGVDFRLPDVNVSEWFFSVPTENVIQLGLGAIKGINRALVEAIVSEREANGPFEDIFDFAARVEGVNFRIFESMVRAGAFDSTDADRGKLFSNISNALQGGAAVRQSAGQDSLFGGEETKKIVNWVEGEQWSFRRNLEEEMTAFGFSLSGHFFDEYKDDLRAIGCMPLDELQVSKENVCVGGVISSIRQINGKRGVMGVVGIDDGTHSIEFFAFSDLWATLKTWIAPKMAVWVKGRPKYDDFSKKVTIYPEEIMSADDAVCARLKAITICAVSYTHLRAHETRHDL
;
A
#
# COMPACT_ATOMS: atom_id res chain seq x y z
N GLU A 1 18.11 28.06 21.06
CA GLU A 1 16.70 28.45 20.82
C GLU A 1 15.82 27.27 21.17
N ILE A 2 15.06 27.37 22.26
CA ILE A 2 14.07 26.35 22.62
C ILE A 2 12.91 26.55 21.65
N MET A 3 12.69 25.56 20.80
CA MET A 3 11.59 25.60 19.84
C MET A 3 10.26 25.87 20.57
N PRO A 4 9.47 26.87 20.16
CA PRO A 4 8.19 27.20 20.79
C PRO A 4 7.20 26.01 20.81
N SER A 5 7.34 25.06 19.91
CA SER A 5 6.55 23.82 19.83
C SER A 5 6.77 22.84 20.99
N LEU A 6 7.85 23.02 21.80
CA LEU A 6 8.15 22.18 22.96
C LEU A 6 7.62 22.78 24.29
N VAL A 7 7.18 24.02 24.27
CA VAL A 7 6.62 24.67 25.45
C VAL A 7 5.19 24.17 25.67
N GLY A 8 5.01 23.31 26.68
CA GLY A 8 3.73 22.65 26.97
C GLY A 8 3.61 21.21 26.45
N SER A 9 4.65 20.68 25.83
CA SER A 9 4.71 19.29 25.41
C SER A 9 4.74 18.33 26.62
N GLU A 10 4.38 17.08 26.41
CA GLU A 10 4.45 15.98 27.40
C GLU A 10 5.83 15.93 28.10
N MET A 11 6.88 16.33 27.39
CA MET A 11 8.26 16.40 27.89
C MET A 11 8.42 17.47 28.96
N CYS A 12 7.89 18.69 28.76
CA CYS A 12 7.94 19.75 29.78
C CYS A 12 7.13 19.39 31.04
N ILE A 13 6.06 18.65 30.92
CA ILE A 13 5.24 18.16 32.04
C ILE A 13 6.02 17.11 32.83
N ARG A 14 6.64 16.18 32.18
CA ARG A 14 7.47 15.12 32.78
C ARG A 14 8.69 15.71 33.49
N ASP A 15 9.32 16.75 32.96
CA ASP A 15 10.43 17.46 33.56
C ASP A 15 10.00 18.17 34.86
N ARG A 16 8.80 18.74 34.89
CA ARG A 16 8.24 19.35 36.11
C ARG A 16 8.01 18.32 37.22
N VAL A 17 7.47 17.14 36.86
CA VAL A 17 7.32 16.04 37.84
C VAL A 17 8.68 15.61 38.38
N MET A 18 9.70 15.45 37.53
CA MET A 18 11.06 15.16 37.98
C MET A 18 11.59 16.25 38.90
N ARG A 19 11.34 17.53 38.60
CA ARG A 19 11.75 18.66 39.42
C ARG A 19 11.07 18.66 40.76
N VAL A 20 9.76 18.38 40.84
CA VAL A 20 9.01 18.23 42.10
C VAL A 20 9.57 17.08 42.94
N ALA A 21 9.84 15.93 42.31
CA ALA A 21 10.44 14.79 42.98
C ALA A 21 11.82 15.12 43.57
N GLN A 22 12.65 15.85 42.84
CA GLN A 22 13.97 16.30 43.35
C GLN A 22 13.87 17.31 44.48
N VAL A 23 13.07 18.36 44.30
CA VAL A 23 13.01 19.48 45.25
C VAL A 23 12.26 19.10 46.52
N VAL A 24 11.09 18.46 46.40
CA VAL A 24 10.24 18.10 47.52
C VAL A 24 10.61 16.72 48.08
N GLY A 25 10.68 15.70 47.21
CA GLY A 25 10.91 14.30 47.60
C GLY A 25 12.38 13.92 47.79
N GLY A 26 13.31 14.80 47.42
CA GLY A 26 14.74 14.56 47.59
C GLY A 26 15.37 13.53 46.70
N TYR A 27 14.75 13.28 45.59
CA TYR A 27 15.26 12.32 44.62
C TYR A 27 16.56 12.78 43.97
N SER A 28 17.45 11.84 43.72
CA SER A 28 18.51 12.04 42.74
C SER A 28 17.91 12.18 41.34
N LEU A 29 18.67 12.68 40.37
CA LEU A 29 18.21 12.79 38.99
C LEU A 29 17.78 11.40 38.43
N GLY A 30 18.55 10.33 38.69
CA GLY A 30 18.19 8.98 38.29
C GLY A 30 16.94 8.43 39.00
N GLY A 31 16.75 8.75 40.28
CA GLY A 31 15.53 8.39 41.04
C GLY A 31 14.28 9.10 40.48
N ALA A 32 14.41 10.37 40.16
CA ALA A 32 13.33 11.14 39.55
C ALA A 32 12.98 10.59 38.13
N ASP A 33 13.96 10.11 37.35
CA ASP A 33 13.71 9.47 36.07
C ASP A 33 13.02 8.11 36.23
N LEU A 34 13.37 7.33 37.25
CA LEU A 34 12.64 6.10 37.58
C LEU A 34 11.17 6.37 37.92
N LEU A 35 10.88 7.38 38.72
CA LEU A 35 9.51 7.80 39.00
C LEU A 35 8.77 8.22 37.72
N ARG A 36 9.40 9.03 36.88
CA ARG A 36 8.85 9.46 35.60
C ARG A 36 8.49 8.26 34.70
N ARG A 37 9.39 7.24 34.62
CA ARG A 37 9.16 6.01 33.85
C ARG A 37 8.01 5.15 34.42
N ALA A 38 7.95 5.05 35.76
CA ALA A 38 6.86 4.32 36.42
C ALA A 38 5.51 4.98 36.14
N MET A 39 5.44 6.30 36.18
CA MET A 39 4.26 7.08 35.80
C MET A 39 3.87 6.84 34.32
N GLY A 40 4.83 6.92 33.39
CA GLY A 40 4.58 6.73 31.97
C GLY A 40 4.11 5.31 31.60
N LYS A 41 4.60 4.30 32.31
CA LYS A 41 4.21 2.88 32.11
C LYS A 41 2.97 2.45 32.91
N LYS A 42 2.40 3.35 33.72
CA LYS A 42 1.26 3.08 34.63
C LYS A 42 1.48 1.86 35.54
N ASN A 43 2.72 1.67 36.04
CA ASN A 43 3.08 0.54 36.89
C ASN A 43 2.63 0.83 38.33
N VAL A 44 1.49 0.26 38.74
CA VAL A 44 0.84 0.49 40.03
C VAL A 44 1.71 0.07 41.21
N GLU A 45 2.45 -1.03 41.13
CA GLU A 45 3.31 -1.52 42.21
C GLU A 45 4.51 -0.59 42.42
N GLU A 46 5.15 -0.17 41.36
CA GLU A 46 6.26 0.77 41.43
C GLU A 46 5.78 2.13 41.92
N MET A 47 4.60 2.60 41.53
CA MET A 47 4.02 3.84 42.04
C MET A 47 3.78 3.81 43.57
N LYS A 48 3.28 2.68 44.09
CA LYS A 48 3.15 2.50 45.56
C LYS A 48 4.50 2.56 46.30
N ARG A 49 5.53 1.93 45.71
CA ARG A 49 6.89 1.96 46.27
C ARG A 49 7.47 3.38 46.24
N GLN A 50 7.31 4.09 45.14
CA GLN A 50 7.77 5.43 44.93
C GLN A 50 7.05 6.43 45.85
N ARG A 51 5.77 6.21 46.17
CA ARG A 51 5.01 7.00 47.17
C ARG A 51 5.68 6.99 48.54
N ALA A 52 6.04 5.82 49.03
CA ALA A 52 6.71 5.69 50.32
C ALA A 52 8.07 6.41 50.33
N VAL A 53 8.85 6.30 49.29
CA VAL A 53 10.14 7.00 49.12
C VAL A 53 9.95 8.49 49.08
N PHE A 54 8.95 9.01 48.35
CA PHE A 54 8.67 10.44 48.25
C PHE A 54 8.26 11.04 49.57
N ILE A 55 7.31 10.42 50.30
CA ILE A 55 6.83 10.89 51.61
C ILE A 55 7.97 10.93 52.61
N LYS A 56 8.80 9.88 52.67
CA LYS A 56 9.97 9.84 53.56
C LYS A 56 10.96 10.99 53.23
N GLY A 57 11.34 11.12 51.96
CA GLY A 57 12.28 12.16 51.55
C GLY A 57 11.76 13.59 51.74
N ALA A 58 10.45 13.80 51.61
CA ALA A 58 9.79 15.07 51.91
C ALA A 58 9.80 15.39 53.41
N GLY A 59 9.57 14.38 54.29
CA GLY A 59 9.67 14.51 55.72
C GLY A 59 11.08 14.91 56.20
N GLU A 60 12.12 14.34 55.62
CA GLU A 60 13.53 14.69 55.88
C GLU A 60 13.85 16.17 55.51
N ARG A 61 13.00 16.77 54.65
CA ARG A 61 13.09 18.20 54.26
C ARG A 61 12.11 19.10 54.96
N GLY A 62 11.48 18.61 56.04
CA GLY A 62 10.58 19.43 56.88
C GLY A 62 9.18 19.60 56.28
N VAL A 63 8.80 18.88 55.25
CA VAL A 63 7.44 18.90 54.69
C VAL A 63 6.55 17.97 55.51
N LYS A 64 5.40 18.44 55.95
CA LYS A 64 4.43 17.63 56.71
C LYS A 64 3.95 16.46 55.84
N GLU A 65 3.81 15.28 56.44
CA GLU A 65 3.39 14.06 55.76
C GLU A 65 2.07 14.22 54.99
N SER A 66 1.09 14.93 55.59
CA SER A 66 -0.19 15.20 54.92
C SER A 66 -0.02 15.99 53.60
N VAL A 67 0.88 16.97 53.61
CA VAL A 67 1.16 17.80 52.44
C VAL A 67 1.95 16.99 51.38
N ALA A 68 2.93 16.20 51.82
CA ALA A 68 3.69 15.34 50.92
C ALA A 68 2.80 14.31 50.26
N THR A 69 1.86 13.73 50.99
CA THR A 69 0.86 12.78 50.47
C THR A 69 -0.04 13.44 49.43
N GLU A 70 -0.55 14.64 49.73
CA GLU A 70 -1.40 15.39 48.77
C GLU A 70 -0.64 15.74 47.49
N ILE A 71 0.61 16.16 47.60
CA ILE A 71 1.46 16.45 46.42
C ILE A 71 1.67 15.18 45.60
N PHE A 72 1.96 14.03 46.24
CA PHE A 72 2.16 12.76 45.49
C PHE A 72 0.86 12.30 44.85
N ASP A 73 -0.30 12.41 45.51
CA ASP A 73 -1.60 12.08 44.96
C ASP A 73 -1.95 12.94 43.73
N LEU A 74 -1.61 14.24 43.79
CA LEU A 74 -1.74 15.10 42.62
C LEU A 74 -0.83 14.68 41.48
N MET A 75 0.44 14.30 41.77
CA MET A 75 1.37 13.80 40.79
C MET A 75 0.86 12.48 40.18
N GLU A 76 0.32 11.55 40.98
CA GLU A 76 -0.23 10.27 40.54
C GLU A 76 -1.49 10.47 39.66
N LYS A 77 -2.41 11.33 40.08
CA LYS A 77 -3.56 11.74 39.26
C LYS A 77 -3.11 12.35 37.93
N PHE A 78 -2.09 13.19 38.00
CA PHE A 78 -1.52 13.85 36.85
C PHE A 78 -0.84 12.84 35.89
N ALA A 79 -0.19 11.80 36.42
CA ALA A 79 0.39 10.71 35.65
C ALA A 79 -0.67 9.84 34.92
N GLY A 80 -1.83 9.68 35.54
CA GLY A 80 -2.96 8.97 34.94
C GLY A 80 -3.70 9.76 33.87
N TYR A 81 -3.72 11.08 33.97
CA TYR A 81 -4.50 12.01 33.16
C TYR A 81 -3.69 13.20 32.61
N GLY A 82 -2.37 13.18 32.75
CA GLY A 82 -1.46 14.29 32.45
C GLY A 82 -1.32 14.61 30.95
N PHE A 83 -2.42 14.69 30.26
CA PHE A 83 -2.42 15.19 28.87
C PHE A 83 -2.71 16.71 28.91
N ASN A 84 -1.83 17.49 28.30
CA ASN A 84 -2.01 18.95 28.25
C ASN A 84 -3.35 19.28 27.54
N LYS A 85 -4.27 19.92 28.27
CA LYS A 85 -5.60 20.29 27.77
C LYS A 85 -5.51 21.16 26.51
N SER A 86 -4.56 22.07 26.45
CA SER A 86 -4.33 22.91 25.27
C SER A 86 -3.86 22.10 24.09
N HIS A 87 -2.97 21.12 24.32
CA HIS A 87 -2.55 20.16 23.28
C HIS A 87 -3.74 19.31 22.82
N ALA A 88 -4.53 18.75 23.75
CA ALA A 88 -5.71 17.98 23.42
C ALA A 88 -6.71 18.79 22.59
N ALA A 89 -6.98 20.04 22.97
CA ALA A 89 -7.89 20.92 22.25
C ALA A 89 -7.39 21.22 20.82
N ALA A 90 -6.10 21.54 20.67
CA ALA A 90 -5.51 21.83 19.37
C ALA A 90 -5.54 20.58 18.45
N TYR A 91 -5.15 19.41 18.96
CA TYR A 91 -5.17 18.18 18.16
C TYR A 91 -6.58 17.65 17.88
N SER A 92 -7.54 17.87 18.79
CA SER A 92 -8.94 17.57 18.52
C SER A 92 -9.49 18.41 17.36
N TYR A 93 -9.07 19.66 17.25
CA TYR A 93 -9.44 20.53 16.15
C TYR A 93 -8.85 20.05 14.82
N VAL A 94 -7.56 19.69 14.80
CA VAL A 94 -6.92 19.10 13.60
C VAL A 94 -7.58 17.77 13.24
N ALA A 95 -7.85 16.91 14.22
CA ALA A 95 -8.53 15.63 13.98
C ALA A 95 -9.93 15.83 13.39
N TYR A 96 -10.67 16.83 13.85
CA TYR A 96 -11.96 17.19 13.28
C TYR A 96 -11.82 17.66 11.83
N GLN A 97 -10.84 18.56 11.56
CA GLN A 97 -10.60 19.04 10.19
C GLN A 97 -10.25 17.90 9.24
N THR A 98 -9.37 16.99 9.64
CA THR A 98 -8.98 15.83 8.81
C THR A 98 -10.16 14.89 8.58
N ALA A 99 -10.99 14.64 9.60
CA ALA A 99 -12.20 13.85 9.46
C ALA A 99 -13.22 14.52 8.51
N TYR A 100 -13.41 15.84 8.64
CA TYR A 100 -14.26 16.63 7.76
C TYR A 100 -13.80 16.52 6.29
N LEU A 101 -12.50 16.73 6.04
CA LEU A 101 -11.92 16.62 4.71
C LEU A 101 -12.07 15.20 4.15
N LYS A 102 -11.86 14.15 4.96
CA LYS A 102 -12.03 12.76 4.54
C LYS A 102 -13.48 12.47 4.10
N VAL A 103 -14.48 13.06 4.76
CA VAL A 103 -15.90 12.83 4.46
C VAL A 103 -16.41 13.66 3.29
N HIS A 104 -16.05 14.94 3.23
CA HIS A 104 -16.61 15.89 2.27
C HIS A 104 -15.75 16.14 1.01
N HIS A 105 -14.45 15.77 1.09
CA HIS A 105 -13.48 15.95 0.00
C HIS A 105 -12.58 14.71 -0.09
N THR A 106 -13.20 13.54 -0.14
CA THR A 106 -12.56 12.22 0.01
C THR A 106 -11.36 12.04 -0.92
N ALA A 107 -11.55 12.24 -2.23
CA ALA A 107 -10.46 12.06 -3.19
C ALA A 107 -9.30 13.05 -2.95
N ALA A 108 -9.60 14.33 -2.67
CA ALA A 108 -8.58 15.34 -2.39
C ALA A 108 -7.81 15.02 -1.09
N PHE A 109 -8.52 14.55 -0.06
CA PHE A 109 -7.89 14.10 1.18
C PHE A 109 -6.91 12.95 0.94
N PHE A 110 -7.33 11.91 0.20
CA PHE A 110 -6.45 10.78 -0.09
C PHE A 110 -5.31 11.15 -1.04
N ALA A 111 -5.55 11.96 -2.07
CA ALA A 111 -4.51 12.42 -2.98
C ALA A 111 -3.41 13.19 -2.22
N ALA A 112 -3.77 14.09 -1.32
CA ALA A 112 -2.82 14.82 -0.50
C ALA A 112 -1.99 13.90 0.42
N ASN A 113 -2.62 12.90 1.06
CA ASN A 113 -1.92 11.93 1.90
C ASN A 113 -0.99 11.02 1.08
N LEU A 114 -1.43 10.57 -0.09
CA LEU A 114 -0.62 9.75 -1.01
C LEU A 114 0.62 10.51 -1.48
N CYS A 115 0.52 11.81 -1.78
CA CYS A 115 1.66 12.65 -2.13
C CYS A 115 2.75 12.69 -1.06
N MET A 116 2.38 12.53 0.21
CA MET A 116 3.33 12.54 1.34
C MET A 116 4.05 11.21 1.55
N VAL A 117 3.59 10.14 0.92
CA VAL A 117 4.13 8.77 1.11
C VAL A 117 4.53 8.10 -0.21
N MET A 118 4.77 8.85 -1.28
CA MET A 118 5.11 8.30 -2.61
C MET A 118 6.34 7.38 -2.59
N ASP A 119 7.25 7.56 -1.64
CA ASP A 119 8.45 6.74 -1.49
C ASP A 119 8.21 5.42 -0.72
N ASP A 120 7.00 5.19 -0.19
CA ASP A 120 6.67 4.05 0.66
C ASP A 120 5.50 3.26 0.04
N ALA A 121 5.83 2.21 -0.70
CA ALA A 121 4.85 1.40 -1.45
C ALA A 121 3.80 0.74 -0.54
N ASP A 122 4.19 0.32 0.68
CA ASP A 122 3.27 -0.33 1.61
C ASP A 122 2.23 0.66 2.16
N LYS A 123 2.67 1.88 2.49
CA LYS A 123 1.76 2.94 2.92
C LYS A 123 0.89 3.44 1.77
N MET A 124 1.44 3.54 0.57
CA MET A 124 0.66 3.89 -0.62
C MET A 124 -0.45 2.87 -0.85
N LYS A 125 -0.11 1.57 -0.84
CA LYS A 125 -1.11 0.51 -1.00
C LYS A 125 -2.20 0.59 0.06
N ALA A 126 -1.84 0.74 1.34
CA ALA A 126 -2.81 0.84 2.42
C ALA A 126 -3.77 2.04 2.27
N LEU A 127 -3.24 3.21 1.82
CA LEU A 127 -4.07 4.39 1.56
C LEU A 127 -4.94 4.22 0.31
N ILE A 128 -4.46 3.55 -0.74
CA ILE A 128 -5.24 3.24 -1.94
C ILE A 128 -6.40 2.31 -1.58
N ASP A 129 -6.15 1.27 -0.78
CA ASP A 129 -7.18 0.34 -0.35
C ASP A 129 -8.25 1.04 0.54
N ASP A 130 -7.84 1.92 1.47
CA ASP A 130 -8.78 2.76 2.26
C ASP A 130 -9.56 3.73 1.37
N ALA A 131 -8.93 4.35 0.38
CA ALA A 131 -9.59 5.24 -0.56
C ALA A 131 -10.64 4.51 -1.40
N ARG A 132 -10.31 3.34 -1.93
CA ARG A 132 -11.25 2.48 -2.67
C ARG A 132 -12.44 2.06 -1.82
N ALA A 133 -12.21 1.69 -0.56
CA ALA A 133 -13.27 1.37 0.39
C ALA A 133 -14.20 2.57 0.67
N ASN A 134 -13.73 3.80 0.42
CA ASN A 134 -14.51 5.04 0.51
C ASN A 134 -15.04 5.53 -0.86
N GLY A 135 -15.03 4.68 -1.88
CA GLY A 135 -15.62 4.98 -3.20
C GLY A 135 -14.76 5.87 -4.11
N VAL A 136 -13.44 5.88 -3.91
CA VAL A 136 -12.50 6.61 -4.76
C VAL A 136 -11.89 5.68 -5.79
N ASP A 137 -11.96 6.05 -7.06
CA ASP A 137 -11.33 5.37 -8.18
C ASP A 137 -9.94 5.95 -8.47
N PHE A 138 -9.11 5.13 -9.11
CA PHE A 138 -7.74 5.49 -9.46
C PHE A 138 -7.47 5.32 -10.95
N ARG A 139 -6.70 6.25 -11.50
CA ARG A 139 -6.14 6.14 -12.85
C ARG A 139 -4.62 6.04 -12.79
N LEU A 140 -4.07 5.23 -13.66
CA LEU A 140 -2.61 5.09 -13.85
C LEU A 140 -1.98 6.44 -14.23
N PRO A 141 -0.67 6.63 -14.00
CA PRO A 141 0.02 7.80 -14.50
C PRO A 141 -0.10 7.87 -16.03
N ASP A 142 -0.13 9.07 -16.56
CA ASP A 142 -0.22 9.33 -17.99
C ASP A 142 0.71 10.49 -18.38
N VAL A 143 1.57 10.29 -19.35
CA VAL A 143 2.51 11.31 -19.83
C VAL A 143 1.81 12.56 -20.35
N ASN A 144 0.57 12.42 -20.83
CA ASN A 144 -0.23 13.50 -21.38
C ASN A 144 -1.09 14.26 -20.35
N VAL A 145 -1.25 13.70 -19.13
CA VAL A 145 -2.16 14.26 -18.13
C VAL A 145 -1.45 14.49 -16.79
N SER A 146 -0.66 13.52 -16.33
CA SER A 146 -0.11 13.52 -14.99
C SER A 146 0.98 14.57 -14.78
N GLU A 147 1.05 15.06 -13.55
CA GLU A 147 2.13 15.91 -13.03
C GLU A 147 3.04 15.07 -12.10
N TRP A 148 3.89 15.76 -11.32
CA TRP A 148 4.70 15.08 -10.31
C TRP A 148 3.84 14.47 -9.21
N PHE A 149 2.88 15.25 -8.68
CA PHE A 149 1.98 14.84 -7.62
C PHE A 149 0.69 14.23 -8.16
N PHE A 150 -0.05 13.57 -7.27
CA PHE A 150 -1.40 13.09 -7.57
C PHE A 150 -2.36 14.26 -7.76
N SER A 151 -3.30 14.11 -8.67
CA SER A 151 -4.33 15.12 -8.94
C SER A 151 -5.73 14.49 -8.85
N VAL A 152 -6.75 15.33 -8.74
CA VAL A 152 -8.16 14.93 -8.64
C VAL A 152 -8.91 15.53 -9.83
N PRO A 153 -8.92 14.85 -10.98
CA PRO A 153 -9.56 15.38 -12.19
C PRO A 153 -11.09 15.44 -12.08
N THR A 154 -11.68 14.57 -11.27
CA THR A 154 -13.12 14.53 -10.97
C THR A 154 -13.34 14.20 -9.50
N GLU A 155 -14.52 14.44 -8.96
CA GLU A 155 -14.85 14.40 -7.53
C GLU A 155 -14.39 13.12 -6.81
N ASN A 156 -14.46 11.96 -7.50
CA ASN A 156 -14.14 10.66 -6.90
C ASN A 156 -13.01 9.91 -7.62
N VAL A 157 -12.19 10.58 -8.40
CA VAL A 157 -11.10 9.95 -9.16
C VAL A 157 -9.77 10.60 -8.82
N ILE A 158 -8.78 9.78 -8.48
CA ILE A 158 -7.40 10.20 -8.29
C ILE A 158 -6.58 9.76 -9.50
N GLN A 159 -5.95 10.70 -10.17
CA GLN A 159 -4.95 10.48 -11.20
C GLN A 159 -3.57 10.34 -10.55
N LEU A 160 -2.88 9.23 -10.76
CA LEU A 160 -1.53 9.07 -10.24
C LEU A 160 -0.56 10.08 -10.89
N GLY A 161 0.33 10.62 -10.08
CA GLY A 161 1.44 11.42 -10.53
C GLY A 161 2.56 10.56 -11.11
N LEU A 162 3.30 11.10 -12.08
CA LEU A 162 4.49 10.46 -12.64
C LEU A 162 5.57 10.23 -11.57
N GLY A 163 5.60 11.06 -10.51
CA GLY A 163 6.51 10.90 -9.38
C GLY A 163 6.34 9.61 -8.57
N ALA A 164 5.22 8.90 -8.73
CA ALA A 164 5.01 7.59 -8.09
C ALA A 164 5.81 6.46 -8.76
N ILE A 165 6.29 6.66 -9.99
CA ILE A 165 7.02 5.66 -10.76
C ILE A 165 8.46 5.58 -10.25
N LYS A 166 8.91 4.39 -9.87
CA LYS A 166 10.27 4.18 -9.37
C LYS A 166 11.35 4.59 -10.37
N GLY A 167 12.29 5.39 -9.91
CA GLY A 167 13.45 5.80 -10.69
C GLY A 167 13.24 7.08 -11.50
N ILE A 168 12.05 7.64 -11.54
CA ILE A 168 11.79 8.97 -12.12
C ILE A 168 12.22 10.06 -11.13
N ASN A 169 12.79 11.14 -11.65
CA ASN A 169 13.10 12.32 -10.84
C ASN A 169 12.22 13.50 -11.24
N ARG A 170 12.11 14.47 -10.33
CA ARG A 170 11.22 15.61 -10.48
C ARG A 170 11.57 16.48 -11.70
N ALA A 171 12.85 16.70 -11.96
CA ALA A 171 13.27 17.52 -13.08
C ALA A 171 12.83 16.95 -14.43
N LEU A 172 12.85 15.61 -14.58
CA LEU A 172 12.35 14.96 -15.80
C LEU A 172 10.83 15.15 -15.94
N VAL A 173 10.07 15.00 -14.85
CA VAL A 173 8.61 15.23 -14.92
C VAL A 173 8.28 16.66 -15.25
N GLU A 174 8.98 17.62 -14.67
CA GLU A 174 8.84 19.05 -15.02
C GLU A 174 9.15 19.31 -16.50
N ALA A 175 10.17 18.65 -17.06
CA ALA A 175 10.47 18.73 -18.51
C ALA A 175 9.35 18.12 -19.36
N ILE A 176 8.80 16.95 -18.98
CA ILE A 176 7.67 16.31 -19.67
C ILE A 176 6.44 17.24 -19.67
N VAL A 177 6.11 17.82 -18.52
CA VAL A 177 4.96 18.73 -18.38
C VAL A 177 5.16 19.98 -19.23
N SER A 178 6.33 20.64 -19.13
CA SER A 178 6.63 21.82 -19.90
C SER A 178 6.58 21.57 -21.41
N GLU A 179 7.08 20.41 -21.84
CA GLU A 179 7.10 20.05 -23.27
C GLU A 179 5.69 19.82 -23.82
N ARG A 180 4.83 19.09 -23.11
CA ARG A 180 3.44 18.88 -23.57
C ARG A 180 2.61 20.14 -23.52
N GLU A 181 2.87 21.08 -22.59
CA GLU A 181 2.17 22.37 -22.51
C GLU A 181 2.57 23.31 -23.66
N ALA A 182 3.83 23.26 -24.07
CA ALA A 182 4.35 24.10 -25.14
C ALA A 182 3.97 23.55 -26.53
N ASN A 183 4.05 22.24 -26.74
CA ASN A 183 4.00 21.62 -28.07
C ASN A 183 2.84 20.60 -28.23
N GLY A 184 1.93 20.54 -27.26
CA GLY A 184 0.78 19.63 -27.25
C GLY A 184 1.11 18.21 -26.76
N PRO A 185 0.09 17.35 -26.66
CA PRO A 185 0.23 15.99 -26.15
C PRO A 185 1.19 15.17 -27.00
N PHE A 186 1.79 14.15 -26.39
CA PHE A 186 2.63 13.19 -27.08
C PHE A 186 1.75 12.20 -27.86
N GLU A 187 2.09 12.00 -29.13
CA GLU A 187 1.34 11.11 -30.02
C GLU A 187 1.66 9.63 -29.76
N ASP A 188 2.95 9.32 -29.55
CA ASP A 188 3.46 7.99 -29.28
C ASP A 188 4.80 8.04 -28.54
N ILE A 189 5.41 6.86 -28.30
CA ILE A 189 6.70 6.74 -27.60
C ILE A 189 7.87 7.32 -28.42
N PHE A 190 7.78 7.38 -29.75
CA PHE A 190 8.82 7.93 -30.61
C PHE A 190 8.77 9.46 -30.55
N ASP A 191 7.56 10.04 -30.61
CA ASP A 191 7.35 11.46 -30.42
C ASP A 191 7.84 11.91 -29.04
N PHE A 192 7.47 11.18 -27.99
CA PHE A 192 7.95 11.40 -26.64
C PHE A 192 9.49 11.40 -26.58
N ALA A 193 10.13 10.35 -27.12
CA ALA A 193 11.59 10.22 -27.10
C ALA A 193 12.31 11.27 -27.94
N ALA A 194 11.69 11.82 -28.98
CA ALA A 194 12.24 12.90 -29.78
C ALA A 194 12.20 14.25 -29.04
N ARG A 195 11.13 14.49 -28.28
CA ARG A 195 10.85 15.77 -27.64
C ARG A 195 11.41 15.91 -26.23
N VAL A 196 11.49 14.80 -25.47
CA VAL A 196 11.93 14.82 -24.07
C VAL A 196 13.38 14.36 -23.94
N GLU A 197 14.24 15.25 -23.44
CA GLU A 197 15.64 14.91 -23.12
C GLU A 197 15.78 14.26 -21.74
N GLY A 198 16.88 13.51 -21.54
CA GLY A 198 17.24 12.93 -20.24
C GLY A 198 16.55 11.61 -19.91
N VAL A 199 15.71 11.11 -20.81
CA VAL A 199 15.09 9.78 -20.66
C VAL A 199 16.10 8.71 -21.09
N ASN A 200 16.51 7.87 -20.15
CA ASN A 200 17.31 6.69 -20.45
C ASN A 200 16.41 5.44 -20.53
N PHE A 201 16.99 4.34 -21.03
CA PHE A 201 16.25 3.08 -21.21
C PHE A 201 15.51 2.62 -19.93
N ARG A 202 16.18 2.66 -18.77
CA ARG A 202 15.62 2.20 -17.50
C ARG A 202 14.43 3.03 -17.02
N ILE A 203 14.50 4.34 -17.21
CA ILE A 203 13.38 5.23 -16.87
C ILE A 203 12.21 4.99 -17.82
N PHE A 204 12.48 4.88 -19.12
CA PHE A 204 11.45 4.62 -20.11
C PHE A 204 10.77 3.28 -19.87
N GLU A 205 11.55 2.24 -19.58
CA GLU A 205 11.06 0.93 -19.18
C GLU A 205 10.11 1.03 -17.97
N SER A 206 10.50 1.77 -16.93
CA SER A 206 9.66 1.98 -15.74
C SER A 206 8.35 2.71 -16.07
N MET A 207 8.38 3.68 -16.99
CA MET A 207 7.18 4.42 -17.43
C MET A 207 6.22 3.51 -18.21
N VAL A 208 6.73 2.69 -19.14
CA VAL A 208 5.90 1.74 -19.89
C VAL A 208 5.29 0.69 -18.96
N ARG A 209 6.07 0.12 -18.04
CA ARG A 209 5.60 -0.82 -17.02
C ARG A 209 4.49 -0.23 -16.14
N ALA A 210 4.59 1.06 -15.84
CA ALA A 210 3.61 1.80 -15.06
C ALA A 210 2.32 2.15 -15.83
N GLY A 211 2.27 1.89 -17.13
CA GLY A 211 1.14 2.25 -17.99
C GLY A 211 1.10 3.74 -18.34
N ALA A 212 2.21 4.48 -18.18
CA ALA A 212 2.24 5.92 -18.43
C ALA A 212 2.01 6.33 -19.90
N PHE A 213 2.01 5.38 -20.81
CA PHE A 213 1.74 5.55 -22.24
C PHE A 213 0.46 4.88 -22.70
N ASP A 214 -0.37 4.34 -21.81
CA ASP A 214 -1.59 3.62 -22.19
C ASP A 214 -2.59 4.48 -22.97
N SER A 215 -2.54 5.81 -22.82
CA SER A 215 -3.33 6.76 -23.62
C SER A 215 -2.87 6.87 -25.08
N THR A 216 -1.63 6.47 -25.37
CA THR A 216 -1.07 6.51 -26.73
C THR A 216 -1.20 5.14 -27.42
N ASP A 217 -0.96 4.06 -26.69
CA ASP A 217 -1.17 2.68 -27.14
C ASP A 217 -1.37 1.78 -25.89
N ALA A 218 -2.47 1.02 -25.88
CA ALA A 218 -2.80 0.14 -24.76
C ALA A 218 -1.96 -1.14 -24.73
N ASP A 219 -1.23 -1.47 -25.81
CA ASP A 219 -0.36 -2.65 -25.84
C ASP A 219 1.02 -2.33 -25.27
N ARG A 220 1.14 -2.47 -23.94
CA ARG A 220 2.41 -2.24 -23.22
C ARG A 220 3.53 -3.17 -23.68
N GLY A 221 3.23 -4.39 -24.13
CA GLY A 221 4.22 -5.32 -24.66
C GLY A 221 4.85 -4.83 -25.97
N LYS A 222 4.03 -4.29 -26.86
CA LYS A 222 4.48 -3.62 -28.07
C LYS A 222 5.30 -2.36 -27.74
N LEU A 223 4.80 -1.49 -26.84
CA LEU A 223 5.53 -0.31 -26.38
C LEU A 223 6.90 -0.68 -25.82
N PHE A 224 6.96 -1.69 -24.95
CA PHE A 224 8.17 -2.16 -24.31
C PHE A 224 9.23 -2.64 -25.31
N SER A 225 8.81 -3.40 -26.31
CA SER A 225 9.69 -3.92 -27.37
C SER A 225 10.29 -2.80 -28.23
N ASN A 226 9.67 -1.62 -28.27
CA ASN A 226 10.08 -0.51 -29.10
C ASN A 226 10.85 0.59 -28.37
N ILE A 227 11.10 0.47 -27.07
CA ILE A 227 11.83 1.47 -26.26
C ILE A 227 13.20 1.81 -26.87
N SER A 228 13.99 0.79 -27.23
CA SER A 228 15.32 1.00 -27.82
C SER A 228 15.25 1.75 -29.15
N ASN A 229 14.29 1.39 -30.00
CA ASN A 229 14.08 2.07 -31.30
C ASN A 229 13.62 3.52 -31.10
N ALA A 230 12.74 3.76 -30.13
CA ALA A 230 12.27 5.13 -29.80
C ALA A 230 13.43 6.00 -29.32
N LEU A 231 14.26 5.50 -28.40
CA LEU A 231 15.42 6.25 -27.90
C LEU A 231 16.46 6.54 -29.00
N GLN A 232 16.75 5.57 -29.87
CA GLN A 232 17.66 5.77 -31.00
C GLN A 232 17.11 6.79 -32.02
N GLY A 233 15.83 6.64 -32.38
CA GLY A 233 15.15 7.56 -33.27
C GLY A 233 15.08 8.97 -32.72
N GLY A 234 14.73 9.14 -31.45
CA GLY A 234 14.70 10.42 -30.78
C GLY A 234 16.07 11.10 -30.71
N ALA A 235 17.13 10.35 -30.45
CA ALA A 235 18.50 10.89 -30.47
C ALA A 235 18.89 11.38 -31.87
N ALA A 236 18.54 10.63 -32.92
CA ALA A 236 18.81 11.03 -34.31
C ALA A 236 18.04 12.29 -34.71
N VAL A 237 16.78 12.40 -34.32
CA VAL A 237 15.96 13.62 -34.57
C VAL A 237 16.58 14.85 -33.87
N ARG A 238 16.99 14.73 -32.62
CA ARG A 238 17.63 15.86 -31.89
C ARG A 238 18.98 16.28 -32.50
N GLN A 239 19.77 15.29 -32.96
CA GLN A 239 21.04 15.59 -33.64
C GLN A 239 20.84 16.32 -34.98
N SER A 240 19.82 15.93 -35.76
CA SER A 240 19.50 16.56 -37.04
C SER A 240 18.93 17.97 -36.87
N ALA A 241 18.16 18.21 -35.82
CA ALA A 241 17.62 19.56 -35.52
C ALA A 241 18.71 20.57 -35.11
N GLY A 242 19.88 20.11 -34.60
CA GLY A 242 21.03 20.94 -34.27
C GLY A 242 21.96 21.22 -35.47
N GLN A 243 21.77 20.60 -36.62
CA GLN A 243 22.49 20.85 -37.83
C GLN A 243 21.60 21.68 -38.75
N ASP A 244 21.88 22.98 -38.88
CA ASP A 244 21.28 23.81 -39.93
C ASP A 244 21.51 23.13 -41.27
N SER A 245 20.43 22.64 -41.87
CA SER A 245 20.50 21.98 -43.18
C SER A 245 20.96 22.96 -44.20
N LEU A 246 22.19 22.80 -44.69
CA LEU A 246 22.81 23.63 -45.75
C LEU A 246 22.07 23.50 -47.09
N PHE A 247 21.16 22.56 -47.20
CA PHE A 247 20.32 22.29 -48.37
C PHE A 247 18.87 22.22 -47.88
N GLY A 248 18.07 23.21 -48.24
CA GLY A 248 16.68 23.47 -47.87
C GLY A 248 15.87 22.18 -47.55
N GLY A 249 15.40 22.16 -46.29
CA GLY A 249 14.89 20.93 -45.66
C GLY A 249 13.66 20.33 -46.32
N GLU A 250 13.77 19.12 -46.76
CA GLU A 250 12.66 18.19 -46.64
C GLU A 250 12.53 17.84 -45.13
N GLU A 251 11.34 18.03 -44.57
CA GLU A 251 11.00 17.50 -43.25
C GLU A 251 11.52 16.06 -43.14
N THR A 252 12.49 15.83 -42.27
CA THR A 252 12.98 14.47 -42.00
C THR A 252 11.80 13.69 -41.50
N LYS A 253 11.13 12.94 -42.39
CA LYS A 253 10.05 12.01 -42.03
C LYS A 253 10.55 11.14 -40.90
N LYS A 254 9.86 11.22 -39.74
CA LYS A 254 10.08 10.31 -38.61
C LYS A 254 10.10 8.90 -39.19
N ILE A 255 11.24 8.23 -39.26
CA ILE A 255 11.31 6.82 -39.60
C ILE A 255 10.89 6.07 -38.34
N VAL A 256 9.60 5.85 -38.22
CA VAL A 256 9.02 5.08 -37.12
C VAL A 256 8.95 3.63 -37.55
N ASN A 257 9.90 2.85 -37.10
CA ASN A 257 9.90 1.39 -37.33
C ASN A 257 9.36 0.69 -36.08
N TRP A 258 8.05 0.43 -36.08
CA TRP A 258 7.45 -0.41 -35.05
C TRP A 258 7.87 -1.86 -35.28
N VAL A 259 8.32 -2.49 -34.20
CA VAL A 259 8.55 -3.93 -34.11
C VAL A 259 7.37 -4.55 -33.38
N GLU A 260 6.88 -5.68 -33.88
CA GLU A 260 5.87 -6.45 -33.15
C GLU A 260 6.45 -6.92 -31.83
N GLY A 261 5.69 -6.75 -30.76
CA GLY A 261 6.04 -7.18 -29.40
C GLY A 261 5.14 -8.31 -28.93
N GLU A 262 5.56 -9.03 -27.92
CA GLU A 262 4.70 -9.98 -27.22
C GLU A 262 3.59 -9.21 -26.50
N GLN A 263 2.33 -9.51 -26.79
CA GLN A 263 1.20 -8.92 -26.07
C GLN A 263 1.20 -9.40 -24.62
N TRP A 264 1.20 -8.46 -23.68
CA TRP A 264 1.18 -8.83 -22.26
C TRP A 264 -0.21 -9.28 -21.84
N SER A 265 -0.26 -10.40 -21.10
CA SER A 265 -1.47 -10.83 -20.41
C SER A 265 -1.85 -9.86 -19.29
N PHE A 266 -3.10 -9.94 -18.84
CA PHE A 266 -3.55 -9.15 -17.67
C PHE A 266 -2.63 -9.36 -16.47
N ARG A 267 -2.30 -10.61 -16.15
CA ARG A 267 -1.38 -10.98 -15.08
C ARG A 267 0.00 -10.34 -15.26
N ARG A 268 0.53 -10.35 -16.48
CA ARG A 268 1.82 -9.73 -16.79
C ARG A 268 1.78 -8.23 -16.53
N ASN A 269 0.72 -7.55 -16.95
CA ASN A 269 0.54 -6.11 -16.66
C ASN A 269 0.58 -5.81 -15.16
N LEU A 270 -0.10 -6.60 -14.33
CA LEU A 270 -0.06 -6.43 -12.86
C LEU A 270 1.33 -6.67 -12.27
N GLU A 271 2.08 -7.66 -12.77
CA GLU A 271 3.46 -7.92 -12.35
C GLU A 271 4.41 -6.76 -12.70
N GLU A 272 4.20 -6.17 -13.87
CA GLU A 272 4.97 -5.02 -14.31
C GLU A 272 4.63 -3.76 -13.51
N GLU A 273 3.35 -3.53 -13.17
CA GLU A 273 2.95 -2.48 -12.24
C GLU A 273 3.58 -2.65 -10.84
N MET A 274 3.62 -3.88 -10.32
CA MET A 274 4.33 -4.15 -9.06
C MET A 274 5.81 -3.83 -9.15
N THR A 275 6.43 -4.02 -10.30
CA THR A 275 7.83 -3.64 -10.53
C THR A 275 7.99 -2.12 -10.52
N ALA A 276 7.08 -1.40 -11.18
CA ALA A 276 7.11 0.05 -11.32
C ALA A 276 6.74 0.80 -10.04
N PHE A 277 5.74 0.35 -9.29
CA PHE A 277 5.22 1.03 -8.09
C PHE A 277 5.56 0.31 -6.78
N GLY A 278 5.58 -1.03 -6.79
CA GLY A 278 5.61 -1.91 -5.62
C GLY A 278 4.25 -2.52 -5.28
N PHE A 279 3.19 -2.15 -6.01
CA PHE A 279 1.83 -2.70 -5.93
C PHE A 279 1.19 -2.67 -7.32
N SER A 280 0.12 -3.44 -7.51
CA SER A 280 -0.73 -3.37 -8.72
C SER A 280 -1.89 -2.40 -8.49
N LEU A 281 -2.22 -1.62 -9.50
CA LEU A 281 -3.31 -0.63 -9.46
C LEU A 281 -4.47 -1.00 -10.38
N SER A 282 -4.20 -1.52 -11.58
CA SER A 282 -5.21 -1.81 -12.60
C SER A 282 -6.15 -2.97 -12.23
N GLY A 283 -5.77 -3.78 -11.22
CA GLY A 283 -6.57 -4.91 -10.79
C GLY A 283 -5.87 -5.75 -9.73
N HIS A 284 -6.51 -6.85 -9.38
CA HIS A 284 -6.00 -7.84 -8.46
C HIS A 284 -5.71 -9.17 -9.18
N PHE A 285 -4.68 -9.90 -8.77
CA PHE A 285 -4.34 -11.21 -9.37
C PHE A 285 -5.47 -12.23 -9.28
N PHE A 286 -6.41 -12.04 -8.37
CA PHE A 286 -7.58 -12.88 -8.23
C PHE A 286 -8.67 -12.59 -9.27
N ASP A 287 -8.64 -11.44 -9.93
CA ASP A 287 -9.68 -11.04 -10.89
C ASP A 287 -9.79 -12.01 -12.07
N GLU A 288 -8.69 -12.68 -12.45
CA GLU A 288 -8.70 -13.73 -13.48
C GLU A 288 -9.49 -14.98 -13.09
N TYR A 289 -9.67 -15.25 -11.79
CA TYR A 289 -10.27 -16.45 -11.25
C TYR A 289 -11.62 -16.22 -10.57
N LYS A 290 -11.94 -14.96 -10.31
CA LYS A 290 -13.08 -14.54 -9.49
C LYS A 290 -14.41 -15.10 -9.96
N ASP A 291 -14.69 -15.00 -11.24
CA ASP A 291 -15.96 -15.42 -11.82
C ASP A 291 -16.05 -16.96 -11.90
N ASP A 292 -14.97 -17.62 -12.26
CA ASP A 292 -14.90 -19.07 -12.34
C ASP A 292 -15.08 -19.72 -10.96
N LEU A 293 -14.40 -19.17 -9.94
CA LEU A 293 -14.51 -19.66 -8.58
C LEU A 293 -15.89 -19.37 -7.97
N ARG A 294 -16.50 -18.24 -8.30
CA ARG A 294 -17.90 -17.96 -7.94
C ARG A 294 -18.87 -18.94 -8.57
N ALA A 295 -18.67 -19.29 -9.84
CA ALA A 295 -19.50 -20.25 -10.55
C ALA A 295 -19.48 -21.65 -9.91
N ILE A 296 -18.39 -22.03 -9.25
CA ILE A 296 -18.30 -23.31 -8.50
C ILE A 296 -18.64 -23.17 -7.01
N GLY A 297 -19.21 -22.03 -6.60
CA GLY A 297 -19.78 -21.83 -5.27
C GLY A 297 -18.84 -21.24 -4.22
N CYS A 298 -17.73 -20.59 -4.63
CA CYS A 298 -16.93 -19.81 -3.69
C CYS A 298 -17.63 -18.51 -3.30
N MET A 299 -17.59 -18.22 -2.01
CA MET A 299 -18.05 -16.96 -1.46
C MET A 299 -16.89 -15.95 -1.34
N PRO A 300 -17.15 -14.63 -1.43
CA PRO A 300 -16.17 -13.61 -1.15
C PRO A 300 -15.65 -13.65 0.30
N LEU A 301 -14.41 -13.24 0.53
CA LEU A 301 -13.79 -13.26 1.86
C LEU A 301 -14.41 -12.24 2.83
N ASP A 302 -14.95 -11.14 2.34
CA ASP A 302 -15.65 -10.12 3.14
C ASP A 302 -17.02 -10.61 3.66
N GLU A 303 -17.63 -11.60 3.01
CA GLU A 303 -18.86 -12.24 3.45
C GLU A 303 -18.65 -13.40 4.44
N LEU A 304 -17.38 -13.74 4.75
CA LEU A 304 -17.06 -14.88 5.58
C LEU A 304 -17.51 -14.69 7.03
N GLN A 305 -18.46 -15.51 7.47
CA GLN A 305 -19.01 -15.49 8.83
C GLN A 305 -18.80 -16.85 9.50
N VAL A 306 -18.74 -16.83 10.84
CA VAL A 306 -18.64 -18.06 11.63
C VAL A 306 -19.82 -18.99 11.33
N SER A 307 -19.51 -20.22 10.89
CA SER A 307 -20.49 -21.24 10.55
C SER A 307 -20.09 -22.64 11.06
N LYS A 308 -21.10 -23.49 11.25
CA LYS A 308 -20.86 -24.92 11.53
C LYS A 308 -20.67 -25.71 10.24
N GLU A 309 -21.10 -25.17 9.11
CA GLU A 309 -20.99 -25.80 7.80
C GLU A 309 -19.68 -25.42 7.12
N ASN A 310 -19.21 -26.30 6.25
CA ASN A 310 -18.06 -25.99 5.42
C ASN A 310 -18.47 -25.04 4.32
N VAL A 311 -17.63 -24.05 4.08
CA VAL A 311 -17.77 -23.10 2.99
C VAL A 311 -16.57 -23.21 2.04
N CYS A 312 -16.75 -22.70 0.83
CA CYS A 312 -15.69 -22.57 -0.15
C CYS A 312 -15.32 -21.10 -0.32
N VAL A 313 -14.04 -20.82 -0.33
CA VAL A 313 -13.49 -19.48 -0.62
C VAL A 313 -12.36 -19.59 -1.63
N GLY A 314 -12.11 -18.52 -2.34
CA GLY A 314 -10.98 -18.40 -3.25
C GLY A 314 -10.13 -17.19 -2.89
N GLY A 315 -8.87 -17.22 -3.27
CA GLY A 315 -7.97 -16.09 -3.10
C GLY A 315 -6.59 -16.37 -3.67
N VAL A 316 -5.80 -15.33 -3.81
CA VAL A 316 -4.39 -15.44 -4.19
C VAL A 316 -3.53 -15.50 -2.94
N ILE A 317 -2.54 -16.38 -2.93
CA ILE A 317 -1.61 -16.51 -1.81
C ILE A 317 -0.80 -15.23 -1.65
N SER A 318 -1.04 -14.51 -0.56
CA SER A 318 -0.37 -13.26 -0.20
C SER A 318 0.88 -13.48 0.66
N SER A 319 0.84 -14.49 1.54
CA SER A 319 1.96 -14.82 2.42
C SER A 319 2.02 -16.32 2.75
N ILE A 320 3.23 -16.82 2.93
CA ILE A 320 3.49 -18.19 3.37
C ILE A 320 4.52 -18.13 4.49
N ARG A 321 4.16 -18.62 5.68
CA ARG A 321 5.05 -18.69 6.85
C ARG A 321 4.99 -20.08 7.46
N GLN A 322 6.13 -20.60 7.88
CA GLN A 322 6.22 -21.86 8.62
C GLN A 322 6.48 -21.56 10.08
N ILE A 323 5.72 -22.21 10.96
CA ILE A 323 5.88 -22.09 12.40
C ILE A 323 5.98 -23.46 13.05
N ASN A 324 6.73 -23.55 14.16
CA ASN A 324 6.86 -24.75 14.95
C ASN A 324 5.84 -24.72 16.09
N GLY A 325 4.79 -25.52 15.99
CA GLY A 325 3.77 -25.66 17.02
C GLY A 325 4.02 -26.86 17.94
N LYS A 326 3.21 -26.97 19.00
CA LYS A 326 3.26 -28.09 19.94
C LYS A 326 2.98 -29.45 19.29
N ARG A 327 2.30 -29.49 18.15
CA ARG A 327 1.91 -30.71 17.41
C ARG A 327 2.72 -30.91 16.11
N GLY A 328 3.87 -30.26 15.99
CA GLY A 328 4.72 -30.32 14.80
C GLY A 328 4.76 -29.04 14.00
N VAL A 329 5.36 -29.12 12.83
CA VAL A 329 5.50 -27.99 11.88
C VAL A 329 4.16 -27.73 11.21
N MET A 330 3.73 -26.46 11.16
CA MET A 330 2.52 -26.05 10.47
C MET A 330 2.81 -24.83 9.58
N GLY A 331 2.02 -24.67 8.53
CA GLY A 331 2.04 -23.50 7.67
C GLY A 331 0.99 -22.48 8.09
N VAL A 332 1.34 -21.21 8.02
CA VAL A 332 0.39 -20.09 8.05
C VAL A 332 0.36 -19.52 6.66
N VAL A 333 -0.78 -19.58 6.02
CA VAL A 333 -0.98 -19.15 4.64
C VAL A 333 -1.99 -18.01 4.63
N GLY A 334 -1.57 -16.87 4.11
CA GLY A 334 -2.44 -15.73 3.84
C GLY A 334 -3.01 -15.84 2.43
N ILE A 335 -4.30 -15.63 2.29
CA ILE A 335 -4.99 -15.48 1.00
C ILE A 335 -5.73 -14.15 0.94
N ASP A 336 -5.81 -13.60 -0.27
CA ASP A 336 -6.41 -12.30 -0.57
C ASP A 336 -7.26 -12.43 -1.84
N ASP A 337 -8.51 -11.94 -1.81
CA ASP A 337 -9.42 -11.97 -2.95
C ASP A 337 -9.64 -10.58 -3.58
N GLY A 338 -8.84 -9.59 -3.14
CA GLY A 338 -8.97 -8.20 -3.56
C GLY A 338 -10.00 -7.40 -2.75
N THR A 339 -10.87 -8.05 -1.97
CA THR A 339 -11.81 -7.39 -1.05
C THR A 339 -11.32 -7.48 0.39
N HIS A 340 -10.90 -8.68 0.80
CA HIS A 340 -10.40 -8.98 2.13
C HIS A 340 -9.24 -9.97 2.08
N SER A 341 -8.44 -9.99 3.15
CA SER A 341 -7.40 -10.98 3.35
C SER A 341 -7.62 -11.74 4.66
N ILE A 342 -7.41 -13.04 4.61
CA ILE A 342 -7.45 -13.92 5.78
C ILE A 342 -6.19 -14.78 5.86
N GLU A 343 -5.79 -15.16 7.07
CA GLU A 343 -4.76 -16.17 7.29
C GLU A 343 -5.39 -17.45 7.80
N PHE A 344 -4.96 -18.60 7.32
CA PHE A 344 -5.37 -19.88 7.85
C PHE A 344 -4.17 -20.76 8.22
N PHE A 345 -4.43 -21.74 9.09
CA PHE A 345 -3.42 -22.68 9.57
C PHE A 345 -3.54 -24.01 8.83
N ALA A 346 -2.49 -24.40 8.11
CA ALA A 346 -2.34 -25.73 7.55
C ALA A 346 -1.55 -26.61 8.55
N PHE A 347 -2.23 -27.56 9.19
CA PHE A 347 -1.60 -28.45 10.16
C PHE A 347 -0.71 -29.48 9.47
N SER A 348 0.12 -30.18 10.25
CA SER A 348 1.27 -30.98 9.78
C SER A 348 1.02 -31.82 8.53
N ASP A 349 -0.09 -32.55 8.44
CA ASP A 349 -0.36 -33.43 7.30
C ASP A 349 -0.74 -32.64 6.05
N LEU A 350 -1.61 -31.65 6.21
CA LEU A 350 -2.01 -30.75 5.14
C LEU A 350 -0.81 -29.90 4.68
N TRP A 351 -0.01 -29.41 5.64
CA TRP A 351 1.18 -28.62 5.33
C TRP A 351 2.24 -29.41 4.57
N ALA A 352 2.45 -30.68 4.93
CA ALA A 352 3.39 -31.54 4.21
C ALA A 352 3.08 -31.67 2.73
N THR A 353 1.80 -31.69 2.37
CA THR A 353 1.33 -31.71 0.97
C THR A 353 1.39 -30.32 0.34
N LEU A 354 0.86 -29.31 1.01
CA LEU A 354 0.76 -27.95 0.48
C LEU A 354 2.12 -27.36 0.11
N LYS A 355 3.11 -27.46 1.00
CA LYS A 355 4.46 -26.88 0.80
C LYS A 355 5.17 -27.33 -0.48
N THR A 356 4.71 -28.39 -1.12
CA THR A 356 5.35 -28.93 -2.34
C THR A 356 4.93 -28.19 -3.61
N TRP A 357 3.81 -27.48 -3.58
CA TRP A 357 3.26 -26.85 -4.77
C TRP A 357 2.78 -25.41 -4.58
N ILE A 358 2.51 -24.96 -3.34
CA ILE A 358 2.06 -23.57 -3.14
C ILE A 358 3.21 -22.57 -3.32
N ALA A 359 2.87 -21.43 -3.93
CA ALA A 359 3.79 -20.30 -4.11
C ALA A 359 3.03 -18.98 -3.93
N PRO A 360 3.72 -17.88 -3.54
CA PRO A 360 3.14 -16.55 -3.53
C PRO A 360 2.54 -16.19 -4.90
N LYS A 361 1.45 -15.43 -4.90
CA LYS A 361 0.68 -15.02 -6.09
C LYS A 361 -0.06 -16.15 -6.84
N MET A 362 -0.10 -17.34 -6.28
CA MET A 362 -0.86 -18.46 -6.83
C MET A 362 -2.32 -18.36 -6.37
N ALA A 363 -3.27 -18.55 -7.29
CA ALA A 363 -4.69 -18.60 -6.94
C ALA A 363 -5.05 -19.98 -6.39
N VAL A 364 -5.74 -20.00 -5.27
CA VAL A 364 -6.17 -21.22 -4.57
C VAL A 364 -7.65 -21.19 -4.26
N TRP A 365 -8.23 -22.38 -4.26
CA TRP A 365 -9.53 -22.70 -3.76
C TRP A 365 -9.38 -23.43 -2.42
N VAL A 366 -10.12 -22.99 -1.42
CA VAL A 366 -10.06 -23.53 -0.05
C VAL A 366 -11.46 -23.88 0.40
N LYS A 367 -11.66 -25.14 0.82
CA LYS A 367 -12.87 -25.59 1.48
C LYS A 367 -12.58 -25.88 2.92
N GLY A 368 -13.39 -25.35 3.82
CA GLY A 368 -13.22 -25.59 5.24
C GLY A 368 -14.27 -24.90 6.07
N ARG A 369 -14.09 -24.97 7.39
CA ARG A 369 -15.03 -24.42 8.35
C ARG A 369 -14.58 -23.05 8.83
N PRO A 370 -15.39 -22.00 8.66
CA PRO A 370 -15.07 -20.69 9.19
C PRO A 370 -15.26 -20.65 10.71
N LYS A 371 -14.27 -20.14 11.43
CA LYS A 371 -14.30 -19.98 12.88
C LYS A 371 -13.66 -18.65 13.28
N TYR A 372 -14.07 -18.16 14.44
CA TYR A 372 -13.41 -17.02 15.05
C TYR A 372 -12.09 -17.48 15.68
N ASP A 373 -11.01 -16.81 15.34
CA ASP A 373 -9.70 -17.02 15.92
C ASP A 373 -9.46 -16.00 17.03
N ASP A 374 -9.33 -16.50 18.27
CA ASP A 374 -9.15 -15.65 19.45
C ASP A 374 -7.79 -14.90 19.47
N PHE A 375 -6.81 -15.41 18.74
CA PHE A 375 -5.48 -14.81 18.68
C PHE A 375 -5.45 -13.63 17.72
N SER A 376 -5.90 -13.81 16.49
CA SER A 376 -5.97 -12.76 15.48
C SER A 376 -7.16 -11.80 15.65
N LYS A 377 -8.15 -12.19 16.50
CA LYS A 377 -9.42 -11.48 16.67
C LYS A 377 -10.23 -11.32 15.37
N LYS A 378 -10.09 -12.27 14.45
CA LYS A 378 -10.75 -12.27 13.13
C LYS A 378 -11.41 -13.63 12.86
N VAL A 379 -12.32 -13.64 11.89
CA VAL A 379 -12.83 -14.88 11.32
C VAL A 379 -11.76 -15.44 10.38
N THR A 380 -11.45 -16.72 10.52
CA THR A 380 -10.52 -17.46 9.65
C THR A 380 -11.18 -18.76 9.20
N ILE A 381 -10.60 -19.43 8.21
CA ILE A 381 -11.05 -20.73 7.75
C ILE A 381 -10.12 -21.84 8.26
N TYR A 382 -10.70 -22.91 8.74
CA TYR A 382 -9.97 -24.15 9.07
C TYR A 382 -10.08 -25.08 7.87
N PRO A 383 -9.04 -25.18 7.04
CA PRO A 383 -9.11 -25.86 5.78
C PRO A 383 -9.18 -27.37 5.96
N GLU A 384 -10.06 -28.00 5.19
CA GLU A 384 -10.15 -29.47 5.04
C GLU A 384 -9.58 -29.88 3.68
N GLU A 385 -9.77 -29.06 2.66
CA GLU A 385 -9.32 -29.30 1.29
C GLU A 385 -8.81 -28.01 0.68
N ILE A 386 -7.66 -28.07 -0.01
CA ILE A 386 -7.07 -26.95 -0.73
C ILE A 386 -6.56 -27.46 -2.09
N MET A 387 -6.85 -26.70 -3.14
CA MET A 387 -6.43 -26.99 -4.52
C MET A 387 -5.96 -25.70 -5.19
N SER A 388 -5.27 -25.82 -6.34
CA SER A 388 -5.14 -24.70 -7.25
C SER A 388 -6.52 -24.26 -7.74
N ALA A 389 -6.67 -22.98 -8.12
CA ALA A 389 -7.94 -22.51 -8.66
C ALA A 389 -8.33 -23.28 -9.93
N ASP A 390 -7.37 -23.53 -10.82
CA ASP A 390 -7.57 -24.26 -12.08
C ASP A 390 -8.05 -25.69 -11.82
N ASP A 391 -7.38 -26.44 -10.92
CA ASP A 391 -7.80 -27.81 -10.57
C ASP A 391 -9.20 -27.83 -9.95
N ALA A 392 -9.52 -26.84 -9.11
CA ALA A 392 -10.81 -26.75 -8.47
C ALA A 392 -11.94 -26.50 -9.48
N VAL A 393 -11.71 -25.60 -10.44
CA VAL A 393 -12.65 -25.34 -11.56
C VAL A 393 -12.83 -26.59 -12.41
N CYS A 394 -11.73 -27.21 -12.85
CA CYS A 394 -11.79 -28.42 -13.66
C CYS A 394 -12.53 -29.58 -12.96
N ALA A 395 -12.28 -29.78 -11.65
CA ALA A 395 -12.91 -30.87 -10.90
C ALA A 395 -14.41 -30.66 -10.59
N ARG A 396 -14.88 -29.40 -10.60
CA ARG A 396 -16.24 -29.02 -10.15
C ARG A 396 -17.13 -28.47 -11.23
N LEU A 397 -16.60 -28.22 -12.42
CA LEU A 397 -17.38 -27.73 -13.55
C LEU A 397 -18.40 -28.81 -13.98
N LYS A 398 -19.68 -28.48 -13.87
CA LYS A 398 -20.78 -29.42 -14.20
C LYS A 398 -21.25 -29.32 -15.65
N ALA A 399 -21.09 -28.17 -16.27
CA ALA A 399 -21.50 -27.92 -17.66
C ALA A 399 -20.71 -26.74 -18.24
N ILE A 400 -20.42 -26.80 -19.52
CA ILE A 400 -19.83 -25.72 -20.32
C ILE A 400 -20.88 -25.34 -21.38
N THR A 401 -21.33 -24.07 -21.35
CA THR A 401 -22.21 -23.56 -22.42
C THR A 401 -21.36 -22.69 -23.35
N ILE A 402 -21.21 -23.12 -24.59
CA ILE A 402 -20.48 -22.35 -25.59
C ILE A 402 -21.51 -21.58 -26.44
N CYS A 403 -21.51 -20.25 -26.30
CA CYS A 403 -22.29 -19.35 -27.14
C CYS A 403 -21.39 -18.80 -28.24
N ALA A 404 -21.41 -19.40 -29.42
CA ALA A 404 -20.70 -18.89 -30.60
C ALA A 404 -21.49 -17.75 -31.25
N VAL A 405 -21.02 -16.51 -31.09
CA VAL A 405 -21.65 -15.31 -31.64
C VAL A 405 -21.17 -15.00 -33.08
N SER A 406 -19.98 -15.47 -33.49
CA SER A 406 -19.49 -15.45 -34.87
C SER A 406 -18.25 -16.33 -35.04
N TYR A 407 -17.96 -16.74 -36.27
CA TYR A 407 -16.80 -17.59 -36.62
C TYR A 407 -15.42 -16.99 -36.32
N THR A 408 -15.35 -15.71 -36.10
CA THR A 408 -14.12 -14.98 -35.79
C THR A 408 -13.71 -15.05 -34.31
N HIS A 409 -14.62 -15.39 -33.40
CA HIS A 409 -14.32 -15.50 -31.98
C HIS A 409 -13.83 -16.88 -31.50
N LEU A 410 -14.06 -17.92 -32.29
CA LEU A 410 -13.60 -19.27 -31.95
C LEU A 410 -12.07 -19.47 -32.00
N ARG A 411 -11.34 -18.67 -32.77
CA ARG A 411 -9.87 -18.75 -32.83
C ARG A 411 -9.15 -18.19 -31.59
N ALA A 412 -9.78 -17.37 -30.81
CA ALA A 412 -9.15 -16.77 -29.64
C ALA A 412 -9.15 -17.69 -28.39
N HIS A 413 -9.97 -18.74 -28.39
CA HIS A 413 -10.09 -19.68 -27.27
C HIS A 413 -9.41 -21.05 -27.48
N GLU A 414 -8.94 -21.33 -28.68
CA GLU A 414 -8.25 -22.60 -28.96
C GLU A 414 -6.84 -22.72 -28.37
N THR A 415 -6.27 -21.65 -27.85
CA THR A 415 -4.91 -21.65 -27.27
C THR A 415 -4.85 -21.95 -25.77
N ARG A 416 -5.99 -22.27 -25.12
CA ARG A 416 -6.02 -22.63 -23.68
C ARG A 416 -6.10 -24.14 -23.39
N HIS A 417 -6.15 -25.00 -24.42
CA HIS A 417 -6.24 -26.45 -24.22
C HIS A 417 -5.32 -27.20 -25.16
N ASP A 418 -4.01 -26.99 -25.03
CA ASP A 418 -3.01 -28.00 -25.39
C ASP A 418 -2.02 -28.05 -24.20
N LEU A 419 -2.39 -28.87 -23.23
CA LEU A 419 -1.52 -29.72 -22.39
C LEU A 419 -2.37 -30.48 -21.37
#